data_0860844ed54deec7e910643768fa1242
#
_entry.id   0860844ed54deec7e910643768fa1242
#
_cell.length_a   1.000
_cell.length_b   1.000
_cell.length_c   1.000
_cell.angle_alpha   90.00
_cell.angle_beta   90.00
_cell.angle_gamma   90.00
#
_symmetry.space_group_name_H-M   'P 1'
#
loop_
_entity.id
_entity.type
_entity.pdbx_description
1 polymer ?
#
loop_
_entity_poly.entity_id
_entity_poly.type
_entity_poly.pdbx_seq_one_letter_code
_entity_poly.pdbx_strand_id
1 'polypeptide(L)'
;MLSKFVPLGGALLLIASCSTPQFEAEKNLCAEKWYKILPPNMVHRQETEYRSERRFTGRQTCETGDSGQIVCKADYIDVEIPYSVLVDVDLNKRERDARIKSCTQQACSLKYGNTSCDVQATN
;
A
#
# COMPACT_ATOMS: atom_id res chain seq x y z
N MET A 1 -3.55 38.79 41.59
CA MET A 1 -4.31 38.33 40.41
C MET A 1 -3.56 37.14 39.84
N LEU A 2 -4.08 35.95 40.09
CA LEU A 2 -3.49 34.67 39.64
C LEU A 2 -4.11 34.29 38.30
N SER A 3 -3.33 34.43 37.23
CA SER A 3 -3.69 33.94 35.90
C SER A 3 -3.51 32.44 35.84
N LYS A 4 -4.62 31.69 35.74
CA LYS A 4 -4.58 30.23 35.54
C LYS A 4 -4.33 29.96 34.07
N PHE A 5 -3.12 29.53 33.72
CA PHE A 5 -2.84 28.89 32.46
C PHE A 5 -3.42 27.48 32.48
N VAL A 6 -4.42 27.22 31.64
CA VAL A 6 -4.93 25.87 31.34
C VAL A 6 -4.12 25.35 30.13
N PRO A 7 -3.34 24.30 30.27
CA PRO A 7 -2.75 23.67 29.10
C PRO A 7 -3.84 22.87 28.37
N LEU A 8 -4.20 23.31 27.17
CA LEU A 8 -4.99 22.53 26.21
C LEU A 8 -4.11 21.39 25.73
N GLY A 9 -4.17 20.26 26.42
CA GLY A 9 -3.61 19.02 25.95
C GLY A 9 -4.43 18.49 24.78
N GLY A 10 -3.98 18.75 23.56
CA GLY A 10 -4.53 18.13 22.36
C GLY A 10 -4.19 16.64 22.37
N ALA A 11 -5.17 15.81 22.73
CA ALA A 11 -5.06 14.37 22.54
C ALA A 11 -5.09 14.09 21.03
N LEU A 12 -3.93 13.79 20.45
CA LEU A 12 -3.81 13.27 19.10
C LEU A 12 -4.39 11.86 19.13
N LEU A 13 -5.65 11.73 18.76
CA LEU A 13 -6.27 10.43 18.48
C LEU A 13 -5.62 9.87 17.23
N LEU A 14 -4.58 9.09 17.41
CA LEU A 14 -4.07 8.18 16.39
C LEU A 14 -5.18 7.14 16.16
N ILE A 15 -6.01 7.37 15.15
CA ILE A 15 -6.93 6.36 14.65
C ILE A 15 -6.07 5.35 13.89
N ALA A 16 -5.41 4.46 14.62
CA ALA A 16 -4.86 3.28 14.03
C ALA A 16 -6.06 2.40 13.63
N SER A 17 -6.39 2.37 12.33
CA SER A 17 -7.33 1.41 11.78
C SER A 17 -6.68 0.03 11.77
N CYS A 18 -6.36 -0.50 12.96
CA CYS A 18 -5.93 -1.87 13.11
C CYS A 18 -7.18 -2.76 13.18
N SER A 19 -7.19 -3.81 12.38
CA SER A 19 -8.16 -4.89 12.53
C SER A 19 -8.06 -5.45 13.97
N THR A 20 -9.20 -5.85 14.53
CA THR A 20 -9.22 -6.39 15.90
C THR A 20 -8.52 -7.75 15.94
N PRO A 21 -7.94 -8.16 17.09
CA PRO A 21 -7.36 -9.50 17.24
C PRO A 21 -8.35 -10.62 16.93
N GLN A 22 -9.63 -10.42 17.26
CA GLN A 22 -10.71 -11.35 16.96
C GLN A 22 -10.95 -11.47 15.45
N PHE A 23 -10.90 -10.37 14.72
CA PHE A 23 -11.02 -10.37 13.26
C PHE A 23 -9.86 -11.15 12.63
N GLU A 24 -8.63 -10.91 13.05
CA GLU A 24 -7.46 -11.62 12.55
C GLU A 24 -7.52 -13.13 12.86
N ALA A 25 -8.01 -13.52 14.02
CA ALA A 25 -8.18 -14.92 14.36
C ALA A 25 -9.18 -15.61 13.42
N GLU A 26 -10.35 -15.02 13.18
CA GLU A 26 -11.34 -15.56 12.24
C GLU A 26 -10.82 -15.56 10.78
N LYS A 27 -10.12 -14.52 10.39
CA LYS A 27 -9.49 -14.43 9.08
C LYS A 27 -8.47 -15.55 8.85
N ASN A 28 -7.64 -15.86 9.85
CA ASN A 28 -6.67 -16.94 9.77
C ASN A 28 -7.33 -18.32 9.63
N LEU A 29 -8.41 -18.57 10.36
CA LEU A 29 -9.19 -19.81 10.22
C LEU A 29 -9.82 -19.92 8.82
N CYS A 30 -10.40 -18.85 8.32
CA CYS A 30 -10.95 -18.80 6.97
C CYS A 30 -9.87 -18.95 5.90
N ALA A 31 -8.70 -18.36 6.10
CA ALA A 31 -7.57 -18.49 5.19
C ALA A 31 -7.09 -19.94 5.13
N GLU A 32 -6.88 -20.60 6.26
CA GLU A 32 -6.49 -22.01 6.30
C GLU A 32 -7.45 -22.89 5.51
N LYS A 33 -8.75 -22.69 5.68
CA LYS A 33 -9.79 -23.41 4.93
C LYS A 33 -9.68 -23.16 3.43
N TRP A 34 -9.60 -21.88 3.01
CA TRP A 34 -9.65 -21.53 1.60
C TRP A 34 -8.34 -21.81 0.86
N TYR A 35 -7.20 -21.81 1.51
CA TYR A 35 -5.94 -22.27 0.91
C TYR A 35 -5.95 -23.77 0.62
N LYS A 36 -6.72 -24.56 1.36
CA LYS A 36 -6.93 -25.99 1.07
C LYS A 36 -7.90 -26.21 -0.08
N ILE A 37 -8.99 -25.42 -0.15
CA ILE A 37 -10.04 -25.56 -1.18
C ILE A 37 -9.57 -24.97 -2.52
N LEU A 38 -8.91 -23.83 -2.48
CA LEU A 38 -8.46 -23.07 -3.64
C LEU A 38 -6.96 -22.74 -3.48
N PRO A 39 -6.08 -23.74 -3.67
CA PRO A 39 -4.64 -23.54 -3.51
C PRO A 39 -4.08 -22.53 -4.53
N PRO A 40 -2.88 -21.98 -4.28
CA PRO A 40 -2.21 -21.15 -5.25
C PRO A 40 -2.03 -21.85 -6.61
N ASN A 41 -2.38 -21.15 -7.67
CA ASN A 41 -2.16 -21.58 -9.04
C ASN A 41 -1.19 -20.61 -9.70
N MET A 42 0.11 -20.88 -9.55
CA MET A 42 1.17 -20.00 -10.00
C MET A 42 1.43 -20.16 -11.48
N VAL A 43 1.40 -19.07 -12.21
CA VAL A 43 1.76 -19.00 -13.63
C VAL A 43 2.77 -17.88 -13.84
N HIS A 44 3.65 -18.06 -14.82
CA HIS A 44 4.57 -17.02 -15.25
C HIS A 44 3.87 -16.16 -16.30
N ARG A 45 3.88 -14.85 -16.08
CA ARG A 45 3.33 -13.87 -17.03
C ARG A 45 4.41 -12.86 -17.36
N GLN A 46 4.52 -12.52 -18.62
CA GLN A 46 5.36 -11.42 -19.06
C GLN A 46 4.58 -10.11 -18.92
N GLU A 47 5.14 -9.17 -18.19
CA GLU A 47 4.56 -7.84 -17.99
C GLU A 47 5.55 -6.78 -18.46
N THR A 48 5.01 -5.64 -18.89
CA THR A 48 5.81 -4.49 -19.26
C THR A 48 5.88 -3.53 -18.09
N GLU A 49 7.08 -3.27 -17.61
CA GLU A 49 7.37 -2.23 -16.64
C GLU A 49 8.12 -1.08 -17.31
N TYR A 50 8.15 0.06 -16.64
CA TYR A 50 8.84 1.25 -17.12
C TYR A 50 9.88 1.67 -16.11
N ARG A 51 11.06 2.04 -16.62
CA ARG A 51 12.11 2.67 -15.82
C ARG A 51 12.40 4.06 -16.35
N SER A 52 12.64 4.99 -15.47
CA SER A 52 13.07 6.32 -15.83
C SER A 52 14.57 6.31 -16.11
N GLU A 53 14.95 6.83 -17.27
CA GLU A 53 16.34 6.97 -17.69
C GLU A 53 16.61 8.41 -18.05
N ARG A 54 17.66 8.98 -17.48
CA ARG A 54 18.08 10.33 -17.76
C ARG A 54 18.89 10.37 -19.06
N ARG A 55 18.38 11.11 -20.05
CA ARG A 55 19.03 11.23 -21.35
C ARG A 55 19.42 12.67 -21.67
N PHE A 56 20.56 12.82 -22.28
CA PHE A 56 21.01 14.09 -22.82
C PHE A 56 20.15 14.48 -24.03
N THR A 57 19.65 15.72 -24.04
CA THR A 57 18.78 16.22 -25.13
C THR A 57 19.53 16.62 -26.39
N GLY A 58 20.86 16.68 -26.33
CA GLY A 58 21.68 17.27 -27.42
C GLY A 58 21.83 18.78 -27.33
N ARG A 59 21.23 19.42 -26.33
CA ARG A 59 21.30 20.86 -26.07
C ARG A 59 22.13 21.18 -24.86
N GLN A 60 22.79 22.36 -24.92
CA GLN A 60 23.47 22.96 -23.79
C GLN A 60 22.92 24.36 -23.58
N THR A 61 22.70 24.72 -22.32
CA THR A 61 22.36 26.08 -21.92
C THR A 61 23.62 26.73 -21.33
N CYS A 62 24.06 27.79 -21.96
CA CYS A 62 25.25 28.52 -21.54
C CYS A 62 24.86 29.85 -20.90
N GLU A 63 25.40 30.13 -19.71
CA GLU A 63 25.20 31.40 -18.99
C GLU A 63 26.52 32.06 -18.72
N THR A 64 26.51 33.40 -18.75
CA THR A 64 27.67 34.19 -18.37
C THR A 64 27.63 34.44 -16.85
N GLY A 65 28.63 33.95 -16.14
CA GLY A 65 28.79 34.18 -14.71
C GLY A 65 29.27 35.60 -14.39
N ASP A 66 29.22 35.96 -13.09
CA ASP A 66 29.55 37.29 -12.55
C ASP A 66 31.00 37.73 -12.88
N SER A 67 31.91 36.79 -13.10
CA SER A 67 33.32 37.05 -13.47
C SER A 67 33.57 37.06 -14.98
N GLY A 68 32.54 37.08 -15.83
CA GLY A 68 32.65 37.00 -17.29
C GLY A 68 32.94 35.62 -17.83
N GLN A 69 32.91 34.58 -16.99
CA GLN A 69 33.05 33.19 -17.38
C GLN A 69 31.77 32.67 -18.01
N ILE A 70 31.91 31.92 -19.09
CA ILE A 70 30.79 31.23 -19.74
C ILE A 70 30.74 29.82 -19.17
N VAL A 71 29.64 29.50 -18.48
CA VAL A 71 29.36 28.18 -17.94
C VAL A 71 28.25 27.53 -18.76
N CYS A 72 28.55 26.39 -19.37
CA CYS A 72 27.57 25.61 -20.12
C CYS A 72 27.11 24.41 -19.32
N LYS A 73 25.79 24.18 -19.25
CA LYS A 73 25.18 23.02 -18.64
C LYS A 73 24.48 22.20 -19.70
N ALA A 74 24.71 20.89 -19.69
CA ALA A 74 24.00 19.96 -20.53
C ALA A 74 22.55 19.80 -20.06
N ASP A 75 21.61 19.84 -20.99
CA ASP A 75 20.20 19.64 -20.70
C ASP A 75 19.86 18.14 -20.77
N TYR A 76 19.21 17.65 -19.74
CA TYR A 76 18.77 16.26 -19.62
C TYR A 76 17.26 16.20 -19.46
N ILE A 77 16.67 15.16 -19.98
CA ILE A 77 15.27 14.80 -19.78
C ILE A 77 15.17 13.39 -19.21
N ASP A 78 14.14 13.14 -18.42
CA ASP A 78 13.80 11.82 -17.98
C ASP A 78 12.86 11.16 -18.98
N VAL A 79 13.26 9.99 -19.48
CA VAL A 79 12.51 9.22 -20.48
C VAL A 79 12.08 7.90 -19.86
N GLU A 80 10.80 7.58 -20.01
CA GLU A 80 10.27 6.29 -19.59
C GLU A 80 10.59 5.22 -20.63
N ILE A 81 11.36 4.22 -20.23
CA ILE A 81 11.78 3.12 -21.10
C ILE A 81 11.04 1.86 -20.71
N PRO A 82 10.26 1.25 -21.62
CA PRO A 82 9.61 -0.02 -21.35
C PRO A 82 10.63 -1.16 -21.36
N TYR A 83 10.45 -2.09 -20.43
CA TYR A 83 11.19 -3.34 -20.40
C TYR A 83 10.27 -4.48 -19.94
N SER A 84 10.58 -5.69 -20.38
CA SER A 84 9.81 -6.87 -20.02
C SER A 84 10.36 -7.52 -18.77
N VAL A 85 9.46 -7.86 -17.85
CA VAL A 85 9.75 -8.64 -16.64
C VAL A 85 8.89 -9.89 -16.61
N LEU A 86 9.45 -10.99 -16.08
CA LEU A 86 8.67 -12.18 -15.77
C LEU A 86 8.17 -12.05 -14.33
N VAL A 87 6.85 -12.12 -14.16
CA VAL A 87 6.22 -12.08 -12.85
C VAL A 87 5.46 -13.37 -12.58
N ASP A 88 5.50 -13.82 -11.34
CA ASP A 88 4.71 -14.95 -10.89
C ASP A 88 3.34 -14.45 -10.44
N VAL A 89 2.30 -14.96 -11.07
CA VAL A 89 0.92 -14.59 -10.80
C VAL A 89 0.16 -15.79 -10.29
N ASP A 90 -0.47 -15.64 -9.14
CA ASP A 90 -1.41 -16.63 -8.62
C ASP A 90 -2.81 -16.35 -9.18
N LEU A 91 -3.26 -17.18 -10.11
CA LEU A 91 -4.56 -17.02 -10.75
C LEU A 91 -5.73 -17.18 -9.79
N ASN A 92 -5.55 -17.89 -8.69
CA ASN A 92 -6.59 -18.13 -7.70
C ASN A 92 -6.63 -17.07 -6.60
N LYS A 93 -5.61 -16.19 -6.52
CA LYS A 93 -5.45 -15.23 -5.43
C LYS A 93 -6.69 -14.34 -5.25
N ARG A 94 -7.19 -13.75 -6.32
CA ARG A 94 -8.32 -12.82 -6.26
C ARG A 94 -9.59 -13.49 -5.73
N GLU A 95 -9.90 -14.67 -6.24
CA GLU A 95 -11.08 -15.41 -5.80
C GLU A 95 -10.90 -15.90 -4.36
N ARG A 96 -9.74 -16.46 -4.06
CA ARG A 96 -9.44 -16.93 -2.69
C ARG A 96 -9.53 -15.78 -1.68
N ASP A 97 -8.95 -14.63 -1.95
CA ASP A 97 -9.00 -13.46 -1.05
C ASP A 97 -10.44 -12.97 -0.83
N ALA A 98 -11.26 -12.95 -1.88
CA ALA A 98 -12.69 -12.61 -1.78
C ALA A 98 -13.45 -13.64 -0.91
N ARG A 99 -13.15 -14.91 -1.05
CA ARG A 99 -13.76 -15.98 -0.23
C ARG A 99 -13.34 -15.91 1.23
N ILE A 100 -12.06 -15.63 1.50
CA ILE A 100 -11.53 -15.44 2.85
C ILE A 100 -12.23 -14.24 3.51
N LYS A 101 -12.36 -13.13 2.80
CA LYS A 101 -13.04 -11.94 3.31
C LYS A 101 -14.49 -12.22 3.66
N SER A 102 -15.24 -12.85 2.75
CA SER A 102 -16.64 -13.20 2.98
C SER A 102 -16.80 -14.17 4.15
N CYS A 103 -15.98 -15.20 4.22
CA CYS A 103 -15.94 -16.16 5.32
C CYS A 103 -15.70 -15.46 6.67
N THR A 104 -14.70 -14.56 6.72
CA THR A 104 -14.36 -13.81 7.93
C THR A 104 -15.51 -12.93 8.39
N GLN A 105 -16.12 -12.18 7.49
CA GLN A 105 -17.25 -11.31 7.81
C GLN A 105 -18.44 -12.10 8.32
N GLN A 106 -18.72 -13.25 7.72
CA GLN A 106 -19.79 -14.13 8.17
C GLN A 106 -19.50 -14.71 9.57
N ALA A 107 -18.29 -15.17 9.82
CA ALA A 107 -17.88 -15.66 11.13
C ALA A 107 -17.97 -14.58 12.21
N CYS A 108 -17.53 -13.35 11.90
CA CYS A 108 -17.68 -12.21 12.81
C CYS A 108 -19.14 -11.87 13.10
N SER A 109 -19.99 -11.87 12.07
CA SER A 109 -21.43 -11.59 12.25
C SER A 109 -22.12 -12.62 13.14
N LEU A 110 -21.77 -13.90 13.00
CA LEU A 110 -22.34 -14.98 13.83
C LEU A 110 -21.85 -14.94 15.27
N LYS A 111 -20.59 -14.63 15.51
CA LYS A 111 -20.00 -14.65 16.86
C LYS A 111 -20.15 -13.34 17.63
N TYR A 112 -20.04 -12.22 16.94
CA TYR A 112 -19.96 -10.88 17.56
C TYR A 112 -21.10 -9.94 17.16
N GLY A 113 -21.95 -10.33 16.21
CA GLY A 113 -23.06 -9.51 15.72
C GLY A 113 -22.67 -8.37 14.79
N ASN A 114 -21.40 -8.32 14.35
CA ASN A 114 -20.89 -7.35 13.39
C ASN A 114 -19.79 -7.94 12.51
N THR A 115 -19.55 -7.36 11.32
CA THR A 115 -18.59 -7.89 10.35
C THR A 115 -17.13 -7.60 10.68
N SER A 116 -16.86 -6.80 11.69
CA SER A 116 -15.53 -6.40 12.12
C SER A 116 -15.02 -7.21 13.33
N CYS A 117 -15.80 -8.13 13.84
CA CYS A 117 -15.53 -8.85 15.07
C CYS A 117 -15.27 -7.93 16.28
N ASP A 118 -15.92 -6.78 16.30
CA ASP A 118 -15.79 -5.87 17.43
C ASP A 118 -16.52 -6.41 18.65
N VAL A 119 -15.81 -6.45 19.76
CA VAL A 119 -16.41 -6.79 21.04
C VAL A 119 -17.13 -5.57 21.56
N GLN A 120 -18.49 -5.64 21.61
CA GLN A 120 -19.27 -4.57 22.19
C GLN A 120 -19.10 -4.59 23.71
N ALA A 121 -18.76 -3.41 24.27
CA ALA A 121 -18.74 -3.25 25.70
C ALA A 121 -20.17 -3.44 26.22
N THR A 122 -20.40 -4.50 26.99
CA THR A 122 -21.63 -4.67 27.78
C THR A 122 -21.57 -3.72 28.95
N ASN A 123 -22.42 -2.72 28.91
CA ASN A 123 -22.66 -1.87 30.10
C ASN A 123 -23.48 -2.61 31.16
#